data_640fdeb4175c1e8c46b3380d5d9cd530
#
_entry.id   640fdeb4175c1e8c46b3380d5d9cd530
#
_cell.length_a   1.000
_cell.length_b   1.000
_cell.length_c   1.000
_cell.angle_alpha   90.00
_cell.angle_beta   90.00
_cell.angle_gamma   90.00
#
_symmetry.space_group_name_H-M   'P 1'
#
loop_
_entity.id
_entity.type
_entity.pdbx_description
1 polymer ?
#
loop_
_entity_poly.entity_id
_entity_poly.type
_entity_poly.pdbx_seq_one_letter_code
_entity_poly.pdbx_strand_id
1 'polypeptide(L)'
;YTRDGALKRGENGYLMTVDDWMVGDGIKIPANSYRFEVRPNGDVINYDKAGSLPEKIGTIPIVQFDCPEALEQGHNNKMVYNDESGAPKIIKDSENIRQYATEVSNTNIYDEINDMMRLNTSMIASLNLMKVADDMYNKAINIRE
;
A
#
# COMPACT_ATOMS: atom_id res chain seq x y z
N TYR A 1 -8.94 9.51 -1.24
CA TYR A 1 -8.75 8.07 -1.44
C TYR A 1 -7.77 7.52 -0.43
N THR A 2 -7.84 6.23 -0.14
CA THR A 2 -6.92 5.56 0.78
C THR A 2 -6.75 4.09 0.40
N ARG A 3 -5.61 3.51 0.75
CA ARG A 3 -5.37 2.06 0.72
C ARG A 3 -5.61 1.41 2.09
N ASP A 4 -5.83 2.24 3.11
CA ASP A 4 -6.04 1.74 4.46
C ASP A 4 -7.43 1.08 4.58
N GLY A 5 -7.43 -0.19 4.95
CA GLY A 5 -8.62 -1.01 5.16
C GLY A 5 -9.09 -1.03 6.62
N ALA A 6 -8.51 -0.24 7.51
CA ALA A 6 -8.95 -0.13 8.89
C ALA A 6 -10.26 0.64 8.95
N LEU A 7 -11.38 -0.09 8.89
CA LEU A 7 -12.73 0.46 8.91
C LEU A 7 -13.40 0.19 10.24
N LYS A 8 -14.19 1.17 10.70
CA LYS A 8 -15.00 1.07 11.91
C LYS A 8 -16.45 1.44 11.64
N ARG A 9 -17.37 1.00 12.48
CA ARG A 9 -18.74 1.49 12.49
C ARG A 9 -18.79 2.78 13.30
N GLY A 10 -19.20 3.88 12.68
CA GLY A 10 -19.42 5.15 13.33
C GLY A 10 -20.66 5.14 14.26
N GLU A 11 -20.80 6.14 15.12
CA GLU A 11 -21.94 6.28 16.03
C GLU A 11 -23.29 6.34 15.29
N ASN A 12 -23.30 6.93 14.10
CA ASN A 12 -24.48 7.01 13.23
C ASN A 12 -24.76 5.71 12.44
N GLY A 13 -23.96 4.65 12.67
CA GLY A 13 -24.10 3.38 12.00
C GLY A 13 -23.48 3.31 10.60
N TYR A 14 -22.82 4.36 10.13
CA TYR A 14 -22.13 4.34 8.85
C TYR A 14 -20.75 3.67 8.94
N LEU A 15 -20.35 3.04 7.85
CA LEU A 15 -19.01 2.50 7.70
C LEU A 15 -18.04 3.68 7.50
N MET A 16 -17.06 3.80 8.39
CA MET A 16 -16.10 4.91 8.44
C MET A 16 -14.67 4.40 8.53
N THR A 17 -13.73 5.21 8.10
CA THR A 17 -12.31 5.01 8.39
C THR A 17 -12.01 5.32 9.86
N VAL A 18 -10.80 4.99 10.33
CA VAL A 18 -10.34 5.33 11.71
C VAL A 18 -10.45 6.83 11.97
N ASP A 19 -10.25 7.67 10.96
CA ASP A 19 -10.31 9.14 11.03
C ASP A 19 -11.73 9.72 10.82
N ASP A 20 -12.77 8.93 11.00
CA ASP A 20 -14.18 9.35 10.91
C ASP A 20 -14.65 9.82 9.51
N TRP A 21 -13.97 9.38 8.44
CA TRP A 21 -14.44 9.63 7.09
C TRP A 21 -15.37 8.50 6.60
N MET A 22 -16.48 8.87 6.01
CA MET A 22 -17.42 7.92 5.42
C MET A 22 -16.79 7.21 4.21
N VAL A 23 -17.06 5.91 4.11
CA VAL A 23 -16.60 5.08 3.00
C VAL A 23 -17.66 5.06 1.91
N GLY A 24 -17.24 5.42 0.68
CA GLY A 24 -18.13 5.48 -0.48
C GLY A 24 -19.28 6.48 -0.29
N ASP A 25 -20.48 6.10 -0.74
CA ASP A 25 -21.68 6.92 -0.67
C ASP A 25 -22.41 6.82 0.69
N GLY A 26 -21.73 6.34 1.74
CA GLY A 26 -22.30 6.20 3.07
C GLY A 26 -23.01 4.86 3.28
N ILE A 27 -22.24 3.78 3.42
CA ILE A 27 -22.75 2.44 3.69
C ILE A 27 -23.25 2.37 5.12
N LYS A 28 -24.54 2.17 5.34
CA LYS A 28 -25.15 2.11 6.65
C LYS A 28 -25.29 0.66 7.12
N ILE A 29 -24.64 0.35 8.24
CA ILE A 29 -24.72 -0.95 8.90
C ILE A 29 -25.88 -0.90 9.90
N PRO A 30 -26.93 -1.73 9.78
CA PRO A 30 -28.06 -1.77 10.70
C PRO A 30 -27.61 -2.02 12.14
N ALA A 31 -28.37 -1.45 13.11
CA ALA A 31 -28.06 -1.63 14.54
C ALA A 31 -28.18 -3.10 14.97
N ASN A 32 -29.09 -3.83 14.35
CA ASN A 32 -29.40 -5.24 14.64
C ASN A 32 -28.49 -6.22 13.89
N SER A 33 -27.43 -5.72 13.20
CA SER A 33 -26.51 -6.57 12.47
C SER A 33 -25.79 -7.53 13.43
N TYR A 34 -25.99 -8.82 13.24
CA TYR A 34 -25.25 -9.86 13.93
C TYR A 34 -23.81 -9.98 13.45
N ARG A 35 -23.65 -9.92 12.12
CA ARG A 35 -22.35 -10.00 11.44
C ARG A 35 -22.46 -9.29 10.09
N PHE A 36 -21.39 -8.62 9.69
CA PHE A 36 -21.24 -8.16 8.31
C PHE A 36 -19.97 -8.77 7.69
N GLU A 37 -20.02 -8.94 6.39
CA GLU A 37 -18.93 -9.52 5.60
C GLU A 37 -18.69 -8.66 4.38
N VAL A 38 -17.42 -8.40 4.09
CA VAL A 38 -17.00 -7.70 2.87
C VAL A 38 -16.48 -8.73 1.88
N ARG A 39 -17.13 -8.80 0.73
CA ARG A 39 -16.71 -9.70 -0.35
C ARG A 39 -15.53 -9.13 -1.13
N PRO A 40 -14.77 -9.98 -1.86
CA PRO A 40 -13.62 -9.54 -2.65
C PRO A 40 -13.95 -8.44 -3.68
N ASN A 41 -15.17 -8.42 -4.20
CA ASN A 41 -15.68 -7.41 -5.14
C ASN A 41 -16.10 -6.08 -4.48
N GLY A 42 -15.94 -5.95 -3.15
CA GLY A 42 -16.32 -4.77 -2.40
C GLY A 42 -17.75 -4.76 -1.87
N ASP A 43 -18.55 -5.79 -2.17
CA ASP A 43 -19.92 -5.84 -1.64
C ASP A 43 -19.93 -6.08 -0.14
N VAL A 44 -20.66 -5.26 0.58
CA VAL A 44 -20.87 -5.38 2.02
C VAL A 44 -22.20 -6.09 2.25
N ILE A 45 -22.11 -7.27 2.86
CA ILE A 45 -23.24 -8.16 3.13
C ILE A 45 -23.52 -8.14 4.63
N ASN A 46 -24.77 -7.98 4.98
CA ASN A 46 -25.26 -8.02 6.36
C ASN A 46 -26.00 -9.34 6.65
N TYR A 47 -25.84 -9.81 7.88
CA TYR A 47 -26.57 -10.94 8.44
C TYR A 47 -27.26 -10.50 9.71
N ASP A 48 -28.61 -10.45 9.74
CA ASP A 48 -29.37 -10.00 10.91
C ASP A 48 -29.37 -11.01 12.05
N LYS A 49 -29.33 -12.32 11.72
CA LYS A 49 -29.30 -13.43 12.68
C LYS A 49 -28.42 -14.55 12.16
N ALA A 50 -27.98 -15.42 13.05
CA ALA A 50 -27.28 -16.64 12.67
C ALA A 50 -28.19 -17.49 11.76
N GLY A 51 -27.78 -17.67 10.48
CA GLY A 51 -28.54 -18.42 9.47
C GLY A 51 -29.55 -17.61 8.67
N SER A 52 -29.62 -16.28 8.83
CA SER A 52 -30.43 -15.43 7.94
C SER A 52 -29.84 -15.35 6.53
N LEU A 53 -30.71 -15.04 5.57
CA LEU A 53 -30.27 -14.78 4.19
C LEU A 53 -29.38 -13.55 4.14
N PRO A 54 -28.30 -13.58 3.34
CA PRO A 54 -27.39 -12.45 3.19
C PRO A 54 -28.10 -11.28 2.51
N GLU A 55 -28.04 -10.10 3.10
CA GLU A 55 -28.56 -8.87 2.53
C GLU A 55 -27.40 -7.95 2.13
N LYS A 56 -27.38 -7.53 0.88
CA LYS A 56 -26.39 -6.55 0.41
C LYS A 56 -26.82 -5.15 0.85
N ILE A 57 -26.00 -4.51 1.70
CA ILE A 57 -26.27 -3.16 2.24
C ILE A 57 -25.50 -2.06 1.50
N GLY A 58 -24.48 -2.40 0.74
CA GLY A 58 -23.72 -1.44 -0.04
C GLY A 58 -22.52 -2.05 -0.75
N THR A 59 -21.77 -1.21 -1.44
CA THR A 59 -20.53 -1.61 -2.12
C THR A 59 -19.44 -0.59 -1.80
N ILE A 60 -18.28 -1.04 -1.38
CA ILE A 60 -17.10 -0.20 -1.20
C ILE A 60 -16.54 0.09 -2.61
N PRO A 61 -16.50 1.35 -3.06
CA PRO A 61 -16.02 1.67 -4.38
C PRO A 61 -14.51 1.49 -4.45
N ILE A 62 -14.05 0.68 -5.40
CA ILE A 62 -12.64 0.51 -5.72
C ILE A 62 -12.34 1.38 -6.93
N VAL A 63 -11.32 2.22 -6.81
CA VAL A 63 -10.93 3.15 -7.87
C VAL A 63 -9.51 2.89 -8.33
N GLN A 64 -9.29 3.09 -9.62
CA GLN A 64 -7.98 3.08 -10.26
C GLN A 64 -7.72 4.44 -10.89
N PHE A 65 -6.48 4.87 -10.85
CA PHE A 65 -5.97 6.07 -11.50
C PHE A 65 -5.05 5.69 -12.66
N ASP A 66 -4.99 6.54 -13.67
CA ASP A 66 -4.09 6.34 -14.80
C ASP A 66 -2.63 6.50 -14.38
N CYS A 67 -2.33 7.49 -13.54
CA CYS A 67 -1.02 7.73 -12.96
C CYS A 67 -1.10 7.78 -11.42
N PRO A 68 -1.04 6.63 -10.72
CA PRO A 68 -1.16 6.58 -9.27
C PRO A 68 0.02 7.27 -8.55
N GLU A 69 1.18 7.39 -9.21
CA GLU A 69 2.37 8.06 -8.66
C GLU A 69 2.21 9.59 -8.57
N ALA A 70 1.31 10.16 -9.36
CA ALA A 70 1.01 11.60 -9.37
C ALA A 70 -0.02 12.01 -8.31
N LEU A 71 -0.55 11.07 -7.51
CA LEU A 71 -1.47 11.38 -6.43
C LEU A 71 -0.76 12.16 -5.33
N GLU A 72 -1.38 13.24 -4.87
CA GLU A 72 -0.87 14.02 -3.76
C GLU A 72 -1.15 13.32 -2.43
N GLN A 73 -0.12 13.26 -1.58
CA GLN A 73 -0.26 12.69 -0.26
C GLN A 73 -0.96 13.68 0.69
N GLY A 74 -2.11 13.30 1.20
CA GLY A 74 -2.84 14.00 2.24
C GLY A 74 -2.45 13.52 3.63
N HIS A 75 -3.21 13.93 4.65
CA HIS A 75 -3.04 13.44 6.02
C HIS A 75 -3.49 11.97 6.16
N ASN A 76 -2.81 11.21 7.03
CA ASN A 76 -3.22 9.88 7.49
C ASN A 76 -3.48 8.88 6.35
N ASN A 77 -2.49 8.59 5.51
CA ASN A 77 -2.59 7.65 4.39
C ASN A 77 -3.69 7.96 3.37
N LYS A 78 -4.14 9.21 3.32
CA LYS A 78 -5.08 9.67 2.31
C LYS A 78 -4.33 10.19 1.10
N MET A 79 -4.92 9.99 -0.06
CA MET A 79 -4.43 10.48 -1.33
C MET A 79 -5.50 11.34 -1.98
N VAL A 80 -5.10 12.46 -2.53
CA VAL A 80 -5.95 13.38 -3.27
C VAL A 80 -5.55 13.32 -4.74
N TYR A 81 -6.54 13.20 -5.61
CA TYR A 81 -6.29 13.20 -7.04
C TYR A 81 -6.05 14.65 -7.53
N ASN A 82 -5.23 14.78 -8.54
CA ASN A 82 -4.96 16.02 -9.26
C ASN A 82 -5.11 15.79 -10.77
N ASP A 83 -4.93 16.84 -11.56
CA ASP A 83 -5.08 16.76 -13.03
C ASP A 83 -4.06 15.80 -13.67
N GLU A 84 -2.89 15.62 -13.06
CA GLU A 84 -1.83 14.72 -13.55
C GLU A 84 -2.14 13.25 -13.25
N SER A 85 -2.80 12.97 -12.14
CA SER A 85 -3.21 11.59 -11.77
C SER A 85 -4.35 11.04 -12.62
N GLY A 86 -5.09 11.93 -13.28
CA GLY A 86 -6.30 11.61 -14.04
C GLY A 86 -7.53 11.38 -13.16
N ALA A 87 -8.68 11.29 -13.80
CA ALA A 87 -9.94 11.08 -13.12
C ALA A 87 -10.05 9.67 -12.52
N PRO A 88 -10.66 9.52 -11.33
CA PRO A 88 -10.86 8.22 -10.71
C PRO A 88 -11.79 7.34 -11.55
N LYS A 89 -11.35 6.13 -11.87
CA LYS A 89 -12.13 5.11 -12.60
C LYS A 89 -12.60 4.05 -11.63
N ILE A 90 -13.92 3.89 -11.47
CA ILE A 90 -14.49 2.86 -10.60
C ILE A 90 -14.37 1.50 -11.31
N ILE A 91 -13.74 0.55 -10.64
CA ILE A 91 -13.64 -0.83 -11.10
C ILE A 91 -14.75 -1.64 -10.43
N LYS A 92 -15.66 -2.21 -11.24
CA LYS A 92 -16.80 -2.98 -10.72
C LYS A 92 -16.49 -4.46 -10.45
N ASP A 93 -15.50 -5.01 -11.14
CA ASP A 93 -15.18 -6.44 -11.13
C ASP A 93 -13.78 -6.72 -10.52
N SER A 94 -13.39 -5.98 -9.50
CA SER A 94 -12.12 -6.23 -8.85
C SER A 94 -12.31 -7.17 -7.66
N GLU A 95 -11.53 -8.23 -7.59
CA GLU A 95 -11.48 -9.17 -6.46
C GLU A 95 -10.31 -8.83 -5.51
N ASN A 96 -10.07 -7.54 -5.27
CA ASN A 96 -8.87 -7.07 -4.58
C ASN A 96 -9.07 -6.80 -3.09
N ILE A 97 -10.30 -6.92 -2.58
CA ILE A 97 -10.56 -6.73 -1.15
C ILE A 97 -10.50 -8.07 -0.41
N ARG A 98 -9.70 -8.12 0.66
CA ARG A 98 -9.66 -9.24 1.61
C ARG A 98 -9.97 -8.73 3.00
N GLN A 99 -11.06 -9.24 3.58
CA GLN A 99 -11.40 -8.95 4.98
C GLN A 99 -10.46 -9.74 5.91
N TYR A 100 -10.15 -9.18 7.08
CA TYR A 100 -9.25 -9.76 8.10
C TYR A 100 -7.82 -10.03 7.59
N ALA A 101 -7.37 -9.28 6.60
CA ALA A 101 -6.03 -9.35 6.06
C ALA A 101 -5.35 -7.99 6.14
N THR A 102 -4.06 -7.98 6.36
CA THR A 102 -3.21 -6.79 6.28
C THR A 102 -2.23 -6.99 5.13
N GLU A 103 -2.09 -5.98 4.30
CA GLU A 103 -1.10 -6.00 3.23
C GLU A 103 0.31 -5.97 3.84
N VAL A 104 1.12 -6.93 3.45
CA VAL A 104 2.52 -7.04 3.89
C VAL A 104 3.43 -6.63 2.75
N SER A 105 4.59 -6.05 3.08
CA SER A 105 5.61 -5.73 2.09
C SER A 105 6.04 -6.99 1.31
N ASN A 106 6.18 -6.86 0.01
CA ASN A 106 6.71 -7.90 -0.87
C ASN A 106 8.26 -7.89 -0.93
N THR A 107 8.91 -6.95 -0.23
CA THR A 107 10.38 -6.94 -0.12
C THR A 107 10.84 -7.95 0.92
N ASN A 108 11.87 -8.72 0.55
CA ASN A 108 12.49 -9.68 1.44
C ASN A 108 13.73 -9.05 2.09
N ILE A 109 13.71 -8.91 3.40
CA ILE A 109 14.81 -8.30 4.15
C ILE A 109 16.15 -9.02 3.94
N TYR A 110 16.12 -10.34 3.70
CA TYR A 110 17.34 -11.10 3.43
C TYR A 110 17.95 -10.75 2.07
N ASP A 111 17.14 -10.51 1.07
CA ASP A 111 17.60 -10.12 -0.27
C ASP A 111 18.21 -8.71 -0.21
N GLU A 112 17.56 -7.78 0.49
CA GLU A 112 18.07 -6.43 0.69
C GLU A 112 19.40 -6.39 1.46
N ILE A 113 19.55 -7.23 2.49
CA ILE A 113 20.82 -7.36 3.23
C ILE A 113 21.91 -7.94 2.32
N ASN A 114 21.60 -8.95 1.50
CA ASN A 114 22.56 -9.52 0.56
C ASN A 114 23.01 -8.50 -0.49
N ASP A 115 22.10 -7.70 -1.01
CA ASP A 115 22.44 -6.66 -1.97
C ASP A 115 23.28 -5.54 -1.33
N MET A 116 22.98 -5.16 -0.09
CA MET A 116 23.83 -4.23 0.68
C MET A 116 25.24 -4.80 0.89
N MET A 117 25.37 -6.09 1.22
CA MET A 117 26.68 -6.75 1.38
C MET A 117 27.46 -6.77 0.06
N ARG A 118 26.78 -7.04 -1.07
CA ARG A 118 27.41 -7.01 -2.42
C ARG A 118 27.91 -5.61 -2.76
N LEU A 119 27.11 -4.57 -2.49
CA LEU A 119 27.51 -3.17 -2.68
C LEU A 119 28.73 -2.80 -1.84
N ASN A 120 28.74 -3.16 -0.55
CA ASN A 120 29.89 -2.93 0.32
C ASN A 120 31.16 -3.64 -0.17
N THR A 121 31.04 -4.89 -0.58
CA THR A 121 32.16 -5.66 -1.12
C THR A 121 32.70 -5.04 -2.40
N SER A 122 31.83 -4.62 -3.30
CA SER A 122 32.21 -3.92 -4.55
C SER A 122 32.91 -2.59 -4.26
N MET A 123 32.42 -1.83 -3.27
CA MET A 123 33.04 -0.57 -2.85
C MET A 123 34.45 -0.80 -2.29
N ILE A 124 34.62 -1.78 -1.41
CA ILE A 124 35.91 -2.15 -0.84
C ILE A 124 36.87 -2.60 -1.94
N ALA A 125 36.44 -3.41 -2.88
CA ALA A 125 37.21 -3.84 -4.03
C ALA A 125 37.69 -2.66 -4.87
N SER A 126 36.82 -1.71 -5.15
CA SER A 126 37.11 -0.48 -5.90
C SER A 126 38.16 0.38 -5.17
N LEU A 127 38.01 0.55 -3.84
CA LEU A 127 38.97 1.29 -3.04
C LEU A 127 40.35 0.60 -3.01
N ASN A 128 40.42 -0.72 -2.95
CA ASN A 128 41.65 -1.47 -3.03
C ASN A 128 42.34 -1.31 -4.38
N LEU A 129 41.58 -1.35 -5.47
CA LEU A 129 42.09 -1.08 -6.83
C LEU A 129 42.69 0.34 -6.92
N MET A 130 42.01 1.34 -6.37
CA MET A 130 42.54 2.71 -6.32
C MET A 130 43.85 2.77 -5.58
N LYS A 131 44.00 2.13 -4.39
CA LYS A 131 45.25 2.07 -3.64
C LYS A 131 46.36 1.42 -4.43
N VAL A 132 46.06 0.30 -5.11
CA VAL A 132 47.07 -0.38 -5.96
C VAL A 132 47.50 0.54 -7.10
N ALA A 133 46.59 1.26 -7.71
CA ALA A 133 46.91 2.22 -8.78
C ALA A 133 47.82 3.35 -8.23
N ASP A 134 47.48 3.92 -7.07
CA ASP A 134 48.31 4.96 -6.42
C ASP A 134 49.71 4.46 -6.08
N ASP A 135 49.79 3.24 -5.55
CA ASP A 135 51.08 2.61 -5.24
C ASP A 135 51.92 2.37 -6.50
N MET A 136 51.29 1.97 -7.60
CA MET A 136 51.97 1.82 -8.90
C MET A 136 52.48 3.16 -9.43
N TYR A 137 51.64 4.23 -9.36
CA TYR A 137 52.07 5.57 -9.76
C TYR A 137 53.23 6.07 -8.91
N ASN A 138 53.17 5.92 -7.59
CA ASN A 138 54.24 6.32 -6.67
C ASN A 138 55.54 5.58 -6.95
N LYS A 139 55.47 4.25 -7.21
CA LYS A 139 56.65 3.47 -7.60
C LYS A 139 57.22 3.89 -8.95
N ALA A 140 56.35 4.17 -9.95
CA ALA A 140 56.82 4.62 -11.25
C ALA A 140 57.53 5.99 -11.21
N ILE A 141 57.06 6.88 -10.35
CA ILE A 141 57.70 8.20 -10.14
C ILE A 141 59.09 8.03 -9.46
N ASN A 142 59.21 7.12 -8.47
CA ASN A 142 60.43 6.92 -7.73
C ASN A 142 61.48 6.06 -8.43
N ILE A 143 61.15 5.39 -9.56
CA ILE A 143 62.12 4.66 -10.40
C ILE A 143 63.04 5.64 -11.17
N ARG A 144 62.69 6.91 -11.24
CA ARG A 144 63.43 7.93 -11.99
C ARG A 144 64.55 8.60 -11.17
N GLU A 145 64.65 8.31 -9.87
CA GLU A 145 65.79 8.66 -9.02
C GLU A 145 66.77 7.49 -8.95
#